data_441e30b1ca880af7defca6640e4f9465
#
_entry.id   441e30b1ca880af7defca6640e4f9465
#
_cell.length_a   1.000
_cell.length_b   1.000
_cell.length_c   1.000
_cell.angle_alpha   90.00
_cell.angle_beta   90.00
_cell.angle_gamma   90.00
#
_symmetry.space_group_name_H-M   'P 1'
#
loop_
_entity.id
_entity.type
_entity.pdbx_description
1 polymer ?
#
loop_
_entity_poly.entity_id
_entity_poly.type
_entity_poly.pdbx_seq_one_letter_code
_entity_poly.pdbx_strand_id
1 'polypeptide(L)'
;KNQGIEARDEVKYLQHYIDELRDKVDLTVALVHEGVPARQSSIGNTDVRRALDKDIQTASKVKGLDILITGHAHVGTPEPIKVGNTLILSTDSGGIDIGKLILDVNPTARTHKMKSFELKTVYADEWIPDPTTQKVINSWNKKLADLVRQPVGESSIALTRAYGESSQLGNLFTDAMLVAAPTAQIALINSGSLRADINAGTITFGDITSTFPFKNELTEMDLSGKDLRNLLEHGASLTNGILQMSKGAEMRYTLQKPVGQRIVSFKINGEEIVDTNIYHVATTTFLALGGDGFLAFKEGKNV
;
A
#
# COMPACT_ATOMS: atom_id res chain seq x y z
N LYS A 1 6.81 20.65 -1.49
CA LYS A 1 6.11 21.88 -1.03
C LYS A 1 4.65 21.70 -1.41
N ASN A 2 3.72 21.73 -0.45
CA ASN A 2 2.29 21.42 -0.60
C ASN A 2 1.49 22.50 -1.35
N GLN A 3 2.04 23.25 -2.27
CA GLN A 3 1.39 24.21 -3.20
C GLN A 3 0.07 24.83 -2.69
N GLY A 4 0.02 25.21 -1.39
CA GLY A 4 -1.15 25.81 -0.76
C GLY A 4 -2.21 24.81 -0.22
N ILE A 5 -1.94 23.49 -0.24
CA ILE A 5 -2.80 22.48 0.39
C ILE A 5 -2.38 22.33 1.84
N GLU A 6 -3.33 22.48 2.75
CA GLU A 6 -3.17 22.26 4.19
C GLU A 6 -3.82 20.93 4.57
N ALA A 7 -3.04 20.01 5.17
CA ALA A 7 -3.60 18.81 5.81
C ALA A 7 -4.15 19.20 7.19
N ARG A 8 -5.41 18.89 7.44
CA ARG A 8 -6.11 19.21 8.68
C ARG A 8 -6.40 17.95 9.48
N ASP A 9 -6.70 18.12 10.78
CA ASP A 9 -7.09 17.02 11.66
C ASP A 9 -8.41 16.40 11.20
N GLU A 10 -8.35 15.14 10.76
CA GLU A 10 -9.49 14.43 10.18
C GLU A 10 -10.64 14.25 11.18
N VAL A 11 -10.35 13.89 12.42
CA VAL A 11 -11.37 13.65 13.46
C VAL A 11 -12.13 14.94 13.75
N LYS A 12 -11.41 16.04 13.92
CA LYS A 12 -12.00 17.36 14.21
C LYS A 12 -12.92 17.82 13.08
N TYR A 13 -12.47 17.70 11.85
CA TYR A 13 -13.25 18.17 10.70
C TYR A 13 -14.40 17.23 10.37
N LEU A 14 -14.22 15.91 10.50
CA LEU A 14 -15.30 14.95 10.37
C LEU A 14 -16.40 15.22 11.39
N GLN A 15 -16.05 15.43 12.68
CA GLN A 15 -17.03 15.78 13.72
C GLN A 15 -17.76 17.09 13.42
N HIS A 16 -17.04 18.12 12.95
CA HIS A 16 -17.63 19.40 12.57
C HIS A 16 -18.74 19.22 11.52
N TYR A 17 -18.48 18.48 10.45
CA TYR A 17 -19.47 18.26 9.40
C TYR A 17 -20.61 17.34 9.84
N ILE A 18 -20.35 16.33 10.66
CA ILE A 18 -21.41 15.50 11.26
C ILE A 18 -22.34 16.40 12.09
N ASP A 19 -21.80 17.28 12.92
CA ASP A 19 -22.61 18.18 13.77
C ASP A 19 -23.42 19.18 12.92
N GLU A 20 -22.85 19.70 11.82
CA GLU A 20 -23.56 20.58 10.89
C GLU A 20 -24.74 19.87 10.18
N LEU A 21 -24.57 18.57 9.87
CA LEU A 21 -25.57 17.80 9.13
C LEU A 21 -26.61 17.12 10.04
N ARG A 22 -26.34 16.96 11.32
CA ARG A 22 -27.13 16.16 12.27
C ARG A 22 -28.62 16.42 12.22
N ASP A 23 -29.03 17.67 12.11
CA ASP A 23 -30.47 18.07 12.08
C ASP A 23 -31.04 18.11 10.66
N LYS A 24 -30.23 17.86 9.65
CA LYS A 24 -30.62 17.97 8.23
C LYS A 24 -30.77 16.61 7.55
N VAL A 25 -30.27 15.51 8.17
CA VAL A 25 -30.23 14.18 7.56
C VAL A 25 -30.65 13.09 8.53
N ASP A 26 -31.13 11.98 7.99
CA ASP A 26 -31.54 10.79 8.76
C ASP A 26 -30.41 9.80 8.97
N LEU A 27 -29.35 9.86 8.13
CA LEU A 27 -28.19 8.98 8.15
C LEU A 27 -26.93 9.76 7.72
N THR A 28 -25.83 9.56 8.44
CA THR A 28 -24.53 10.13 8.10
C THR A 28 -23.59 9.06 7.56
N VAL A 29 -23.01 9.32 6.41
CA VAL A 29 -22.05 8.42 5.75
C VAL A 29 -20.74 9.18 5.48
N ALA A 30 -19.64 8.70 6.03
CA ALA A 30 -18.31 9.18 5.69
C ALA A 30 -17.68 8.30 4.62
N LEU A 31 -17.11 8.93 3.59
CA LEU A 31 -16.29 8.29 2.59
C LEU A 31 -14.84 8.74 2.83
N VAL A 32 -13.96 7.79 3.17
CA VAL A 32 -12.58 8.07 3.53
C VAL A 32 -11.60 7.17 2.75
N HIS A 33 -10.32 7.48 2.80
CA HIS A 33 -9.27 6.70 2.16
C HIS A 33 -8.05 6.64 3.10
N GLU A 34 -8.16 5.84 4.18
CA GLU A 34 -7.27 5.91 5.34
C GLU A 34 -6.63 4.58 5.72
N GLY A 35 -7.15 3.44 5.31
CA GLY A 35 -6.60 2.13 5.64
C GLY A 35 -5.10 2.02 5.34
N VAL A 36 -4.44 1.00 5.85
CA VAL A 36 -3.02 0.74 5.59
C VAL A 36 -2.87 -0.55 4.80
N PRO A 37 -2.38 -0.46 3.54
CA PRO A 37 -2.19 -1.62 2.67
C PRO A 37 -1.26 -2.65 3.29
N ALA A 38 -1.50 -3.92 2.95
CA ALA A 38 -0.59 -5.05 3.21
C ALA A 38 -0.19 -5.26 4.68
N ARG A 39 -0.96 -4.76 5.63
CA ARG A 39 -0.75 -5.13 7.02
C ARG A 39 -1.07 -6.61 7.21
N GLN A 40 0.00 -7.39 7.30
CA GLN A 40 -0.08 -8.81 7.56
C GLN A 40 -0.05 -9.08 9.06
N SER A 41 -0.70 -10.16 9.47
CA SER A 41 -0.49 -10.74 10.78
C SER A 41 0.96 -11.25 10.91
N SER A 42 1.40 -11.55 12.12
CA SER A 42 2.74 -12.13 12.37
C SER A 42 2.98 -13.49 11.67
N ILE A 43 1.94 -14.10 11.11
CA ILE A 43 1.99 -15.36 10.36
C ILE A 43 1.77 -15.17 8.86
N GLY A 44 1.78 -13.92 8.35
CA GLY A 44 1.70 -13.61 6.92
C GLY A 44 0.30 -13.52 6.33
N ASN A 45 -0.77 -13.76 7.11
CA ASN A 45 -2.15 -13.57 6.64
C ASN A 45 -2.57 -12.10 6.74
N THR A 46 -3.41 -11.65 5.82
CA THR A 46 -4.01 -10.32 5.88
C THR A 46 -4.85 -10.18 7.14
N ASP A 47 -4.53 -9.17 7.96
CA ASP A 47 -5.32 -8.82 9.14
C ASP A 47 -6.18 -7.59 8.82
N VAL A 48 -7.45 -7.83 8.52
CA VAL A 48 -8.42 -6.80 8.12
C VAL A 48 -8.55 -5.71 9.20
N ARG A 49 -8.66 -6.10 10.48
CA ARG A 49 -8.80 -5.11 11.56
C ARG A 49 -7.54 -4.27 11.73
N ARG A 50 -6.36 -4.87 11.59
CA ARG A 50 -5.10 -4.15 11.63
C ARG A 50 -4.91 -3.24 10.42
N ALA A 51 -5.36 -3.67 9.26
CA ALA A 51 -5.33 -2.85 8.04
C ALA A 51 -6.27 -1.63 8.14
N LEU A 52 -7.38 -1.75 8.87
CA LEU A 52 -8.37 -0.69 9.10
C LEU A 52 -8.27 -0.07 10.50
N ASP A 53 -7.12 -0.21 11.18
CA ASP A 53 -6.93 0.30 12.55
C ASP A 53 -7.14 1.82 12.67
N LYS A 54 -6.67 2.59 11.69
CA LYS A 54 -6.88 4.04 11.64
C LYS A 54 -8.36 4.39 11.51
N ASP A 55 -9.08 3.69 10.63
CA ASP A 55 -10.53 3.87 10.44
C ASP A 55 -11.31 3.56 11.72
N ILE A 56 -10.92 2.47 12.41
CA ILE A 56 -11.49 2.09 13.71
C ILE A 56 -11.25 3.18 14.76
N GLN A 57 -10.04 3.73 14.80
CA GLN A 57 -9.69 4.83 15.74
C GLN A 57 -10.48 6.10 15.41
N THR A 58 -10.59 6.48 14.14
CA THR A 58 -11.36 7.64 13.69
C THR A 58 -12.83 7.48 14.06
N ALA A 59 -13.46 6.34 13.75
CA ALA A 59 -14.84 6.04 14.11
C ALA A 59 -15.08 6.05 15.63
N SER A 60 -14.07 5.63 16.43
CA SER A 60 -14.20 5.63 17.90
C SER A 60 -14.19 7.02 18.54
N LYS A 61 -13.63 8.01 17.85
CA LYS A 61 -13.46 9.39 18.34
C LYS A 61 -14.59 10.33 17.93
N VAL A 62 -15.36 9.99 16.88
CA VAL A 62 -16.47 10.83 16.41
C VAL A 62 -17.81 10.32 16.95
N LYS A 63 -18.79 11.23 17.05
CA LYS A 63 -20.14 10.91 17.49
C LYS A 63 -21.14 11.22 16.39
N GLY A 64 -22.14 10.35 16.22
CA GLY A 64 -23.22 10.56 15.25
C GLY A 64 -22.84 10.15 13.82
N LEU A 65 -21.76 9.39 13.62
CA LEU A 65 -21.45 8.75 12.36
C LEU A 65 -22.11 7.37 12.32
N ASP A 66 -22.90 7.11 11.27
CA ASP A 66 -23.60 5.84 11.10
C ASP A 66 -22.79 4.85 10.26
N ILE A 67 -22.20 5.31 9.17
CA ILE A 67 -21.44 4.46 8.24
C ILE A 67 -20.12 5.14 7.87
N LEU A 68 -19.04 4.35 7.88
CA LEU A 68 -17.74 4.73 7.36
C LEU A 68 -17.35 3.75 6.25
N ILE A 69 -17.28 4.25 5.02
CA ILE A 69 -16.80 3.50 3.86
C ILE A 69 -15.38 3.92 3.61
N THR A 70 -14.44 2.97 3.64
CA THR A 70 -13.01 3.24 3.52
C THR A 70 -12.37 2.49 2.36
N GLY A 71 -11.16 2.89 2.01
CA GLY A 71 -10.32 2.28 1.00
C GLY A 71 -8.84 2.30 1.41
N HIS A 72 -7.95 2.28 0.44
CA HIS A 72 -6.48 2.26 0.58
C HIS A 72 -5.90 0.95 1.13
N ALA A 73 -6.55 0.31 2.08
CA ALA A 73 -6.07 -0.94 2.68
C ALA A 73 -6.04 -2.12 1.69
N HIS A 74 -6.79 -2.06 0.59
CA HIS A 74 -6.96 -3.15 -0.38
C HIS A 74 -7.44 -4.45 0.26
N VAL A 75 -8.29 -4.36 1.26
CA VAL A 75 -8.90 -5.51 1.94
C VAL A 75 -10.39 -5.32 2.07
N GLY A 76 -11.14 -6.33 1.71
CA GLY A 76 -12.60 -6.37 1.93
C GLY A 76 -12.93 -6.71 3.38
N THR A 77 -14.00 -6.12 3.90
CA THR A 77 -14.59 -6.53 5.18
C THR A 77 -15.61 -7.62 4.91
N PRO A 78 -15.37 -8.91 5.27
CA PRO A 78 -16.38 -9.97 5.06
C PRO A 78 -17.69 -9.67 5.80
N GLU A 79 -17.58 -8.98 6.94
CA GLU A 79 -18.67 -8.40 7.71
C GLU A 79 -18.28 -6.98 8.13
N PRO A 80 -19.25 -6.05 8.26
CA PRO A 80 -18.97 -4.71 8.74
C PRO A 80 -18.34 -4.72 10.12
N ILE A 81 -17.24 -3.95 10.28
CA ILE A 81 -16.63 -3.76 11.60
C ILE A 81 -17.49 -2.74 12.36
N LYS A 82 -18.01 -3.16 13.51
CA LYS A 82 -18.83 -2.30 14.36
C LYS A 82 -18.00 -1.59 15.40
N VAL A 83 -18.08 -0.24 15.42
CA VAL A 83 -17.47 0.63 16.42
C VAL A 83 -18.55 1.53 17.01
N GLY A 84 -19.03 1.24 18.22
CA GLY A 84 -20.23 1.87 18.77
C GLY A 84 -21.43 1.62 17.85
N ASN A 85 -22.02 2.68 17.30
CA ASN A 85 -23.11 2.60 16.32
C ASN A 85 -22.63 2.68 14.86
N THR A 86 -21.35 2.97 14.63
CA THR A 86 -20.79 3.11 13.29
C THR A 86 -20.49 1.74 12.68
N LEU A 87 -20.88 1.53 11.42
CA LEU A 87 -20.50 0.39 10.61
C LEU A 87 -19.35 0.80 9.68
N ILE A 88 -18.19 0.13 9.77
CA ILE A 88 -17.04 0.34 8.89
C ILE A 88 -17.03 -0.73 7.82
N LEU A 89 -16.91 -0.30 6.56
CA LEU A 89 -16.99 -1.13 5.36
C LEU A 89 -15.83 -0.84 4.42
N SER A 90 -15.26 -1.88 3.82
CA SER A 90 -14.26 -1.78 2.77
C SER A 90 -14.45 -2.91 1.76
N THR A 91 -14.03 -2.69 0.52
CA THR A 91 -13.95 -3.71 -0.53
C THR A 91 -12.49 -4.02 -0.85
N ASP A 92 -12.23 -5.13 -1.54
CA ASP A 92 -10.93 -5.37 -2.15
C ASP A 92 -10.62 -4.33 -3.25
N SER A 93 -9.37 -4.26 -3.66
CA SER A 93 -8.92 -3.30 -4.67
C SER A 93 -9.28 -3.73 -6.09
N GLY A 94 -9.16 -2.80 -7.04
CA GLY A 94 -9.24 -3.10 -8.47
C GLY A 94 -10.65 -3.40 -8.99
N GLY A 95 -11.70 -3.14 -8.21
CA GLY A 95 -13.07 -3.44 -8.61
C GLY A 95 -13.41 -4.94 -8.58
N ILE A 96 -12.66 -5.72 -7.80
CA ILE A 96 -12.88 -7.16 -7.62
C ILE A 96 -14.25 -7.41 -7.00
N ASP A 97 -14.62 -6.58 -6.00
CA ASP A 97 -15.88 -6.74 -5.28
C ASP A 97 -16.72 -5.47 -5.28
N ILE A 98 -18.03 -5.65 -5.15
CA ILE A 98 -19.02 -4.62 -4.82
C ILE A 98 -19.57 -4.93 -3.44
N GLY A 99 -19.48 -3.96 -2.52
CA GLY A 99 -20.12 -4.03 -1.22
C GLY A 99 -21.59 -3.62 -1.32
N LYS A 100 -22.51 -4.48 -0.89
CA LYS A 100 -23.95 -4.19 -0.82
C LYS A 100 -24.41 -4.24 0.63
N LEU A 101 -24.75 -3.07 1.15
CA LEU A 101 -25.32 -2.90 2.49
C LEU A 101 -26.81 -2.56 2.40
N ILE A 102 -27.66 -3.31 3.09
CA ILE A 102 -29.10 -3.03 3.21
C ILE A 102 -29.38 -2.66 4.66
N LEU A 103 -30.01 -1.50 4.84
CA LEU A 103 -30.36 -0.96 6.14
C LEU A 103 -31.90 -0.75 6.25
N ASP A 104 -32.44 -0.99 7.45
CA ASP A 104 -33.69 -0.40 7.89
C ASP A 104 -33.35 0.92 8.61
N VAL A 105 -33.87 2.02 8.11
CA VAL A 105 -33.67 3.35 8.69
C VAL A 105 -34.99 3.82 9.32
N ASN A 106 -34.95 4.28 10.57
CA ASN A 106 -36.04 4.96 11.21
C ASN A 106 -35.77 6.48 11.25
N PRO A 107 -36.39 7.26 10.36
CA PRO A 107 -36.11 8.70 10.28
C PRO A 107 -36.53 9.45 11.54
N THR A 108 -37.60 9.03 12.20
CA THR A 108 -38.13 9.68 13.41
C THR A 108 -37.18 9.50 14.58
N ALA A 109 -36.65 8.28 14.77
CA ALA A 109 -35.71 7.97 15.85
C ALA A 109 -34.26 8.24 15.46
N ARG A 110 -33.99 8.52 14.18
CA ARG A 110 -32.62 8.65 13.60
C ARG A 110 -31.75 7.46 13.96
N THR A 111 -32.28 6.28 13.80
CA THR A 111 -31.58 5.01 14.05
C THR A 111 -31.60 4.14 12.81
N HIS A 112 -30.61 3.28 12.69
CA HIS A 112 -30.54 2.31 11.61
C HIS A 112 -30.26 0.90 12.16
N LYS A 113 -30.70 -0.09 11.41
CA LYS A 113 -30.41 -1.50 11.68
C LYS A 113 -29.97 -2.17 10.40
N MET A 114 -28.84 -2.84 10.43
CA MET A 114 -28.38 -3.64 9.30
C MET A 114 -29.30 -4.82 9.07
N LYS A 115 -29.85 -4.94 7.86
CA LYS A 115 -30.57 -6.10 7.35
C LYS A 115 -29.63 -7.14 6.79
N SER A 116 -28.75 -6.72 5.89
CA SER A 116 -27.76 -7.60 5.28
C SER A 116 -26.55 -6.80 4.79
N PHE A 117 -25.46 -7.49 4.68
CA PHE A 117 -24.25 -7.04 4.02
C PHE A 117 -23.67 -8.20 3.21
N GLU A 118 -23.18 -7.93 2.02
CA GLU A 118 -22.45 -8.88 1.19
C GLU A 118 -21.36 -8.17 0.41
N LEU A 119 -20.21 -8.83 0.25
CA LEU A 119 -19.22 -8.51 -0.78
C LEU A 119 -19.50 -9.44 -1.96
N LYS A 120 -19.90 -8.88 -3.08
CA LYS A 120 -20.17 -9.63 -4.31
C LYS A 120 -18.99 -9.47 -5.26
N THR A 121 -18.30 -10.57 -5.55
CA THR A 121 -17.23 -10.59 -6.54
C THR A 121 -17.77 -10.34 -7.94
N VAL A 122 -17.08 -9.51 -8.69
CA VAL A 122 -17.47 -9.12 -10.06
C VAL A 122 -16.74 -10.01 -11.06
N TYR A 123 -17.44 -10.99 -11.61
CA TYR A 123 -16.91 -11.84 -12.68
C TYR A 123 -17.26 -11.24 -14.04
N ALA A 124 -16.26 -11.12 -14.92
CA ALA A 124 -16.41 -10.46 -16.21
C ALA A 124 -17.43 -11.15 -17.16
N ASP A 125 -17.65 -12.44 -16.98
CA ASP A 125 -18.60 -13.24 -17.75
C ASP A 125 -20.04 -13.16 -17.24
N GLU A 126 -20.25 -12.62 -16.01
CA GLU A 126 -21.59 -12.41 -15.42
C GLU A 126 -22.21 -11.05 -15.81
N TRP A 127 -21.43 -10.13 -16.36
CA TRP A 127 -21.85 -8.75 -16.56
C TRP A 127 -21.62 -8.27 -17.97
N ILE A 128 -22.62 -7.62 -18.53
CA ILE A 128 -22.51 -6.92 -19.82
C ILE A 128 -21.93 -5.53 -19.54
N PRO A 129 -20.75 -5.17 -20.09
CA PRO A 129 -20.16 -3.85 -19.90
C PRO A 129 -21.11 -2.73 -20.39
N ASP A 130 -21.15 -1.63 -19.67
CA ASP A 130 -21.84 -0.43 -20.11
C ASP A 130 -21.24 0.07 -21.44
N PRO A 131 -22.03 0.23 -22.51
CA PRO A 131 -21.51 0.56 -23.83
C PRO A 131 -20.79 1.92 -23.89
N THR A 132 -21.23 2.87 -23.08
CA THR A 132 -20.66 4.23 -23.03
C THR A 132 -19.27 4.20 -22.37
N THR A 133 -19.19 3.54 -21.23
CA THR A 133 -17.91 3.34 -20.52
C THR A 133 -16.93 2.52 -21.37
N GLN A 134 -17.40 1.44 -22.00
CA GLN A 134 -16.58 0.60 -22.88
C GLN A 134 -16.01 1.39 -24.07
N LYS A 135 -16.80 2.30 -24.65
CA LYS A 135 -16.33 3.18 -25.72
C LYS A 135 -15.18 4.10 -25.26
N VAL A 136 -15.26 4.65 -24.05
CA VAL A 136 -14.18 5.46 -23.48
C VAL A 136 -12.93 4.62 -23.27
N ILE A 137 -13.05 3.44 -22.65
CA ILE A 137 -11.94 2.50 -22.45
C ILE A 137 -11.28 2.14 -23.78
N ASN A 138 -12.07 1.76 -24.78
CA ASN A 138 -11.55 1.40 -26.12
C ASN A 138 -10.81 2.55 -26.79
N SER A 139 -11.29 3.79 -26.62
CA SER A 139 -10.62 5.00 -27.14
C SER A 139 -9.23 5.18 -26.52
N TRP A 140 -9.10 5.00 -25.21
CA TRP A 140 -7.81 5.10 -24.53
C TRP A 140 -6.90 3.93 -24.86
N ASN A 141 -7.41 2.70 -24.88
CA ASN A 141 -6.65 1.53 -25.26
C ASN A 141 -6.05 1.68 -26.68
N LYS A 142 -6.82 2.25 -27.62
CA LYS A 142 -6.31 2.54 -28.97
C LYS A 142 -5.18 3.57 -28.97
N LYS A 143 -5.31 4.64 -28.17
CA LYS A 143 -4.27 5.69 -28.05
C LYS A 143 -2.98 5.19 -27.43
N LEU A 144 -3.07 4.25 -26.49
CA LEU A 144 -1.93 3.75 -25.73
C LEU A 144 -1.36 2.43 -26.29
N ALA A 145 -2.03 1.81 -27.27
CA ALA A 145 -1.72 0.46 -27.74
C ALA A 145 -0.24 0.27 -28.13
N ASP A 146 0.32 1.20 -28.88
CA ASP A 146 1.70 1.10 -29.35
C ASP A 146 2.71 1.21 -28.21
N LEU A 147 2.41 2.06 -27.21
CA LEU A 147 3.27 2.26 -26.05
C LEU A 147 3.21 1.06 -25.10
N VAL A 148 1.99 0.67 -24.68
CA VAL A 148 1.83 -0.38 -23.65
C VAL A 148 2.22 -1.77 -24.14
N ARG A 149 2.15 -2.02 -25.46
CA ARG A 149 2.53 -3.30 -26.08
C ARG A 149 4.01 -3.37 -26.49
N GLN A 150 4.75 -2.28 -26.34
CA GLN A 150 6.17 -2.27 -26.67
C GLN A 150 6.93 -3.33 -25.85
N PRO A 151 7.57 -4.32 -26.48
CA PRO A 151 8.38 -5.30 -25.77
C PRO A 151 9.60 -4.62 -25.15
N VAL A 152 9.91 -4.94 -23.89
CA VAL A 152 11.08 -4.44 -23.15
C VAL A 152 11.99 -5.55 -22.65
N GLY A 153 11.51 -6.81 -22.69
CA GLY A 153 12.29 -7.98 -22.26
C GLY A 153 11.47 -9.26 -22.32
N GLU A 154 12.05 -10.33 -21.81
CA GLU A 154 11.40 -11.64 -21.70
C GLU A 154 11.77 -12.29 -20.37
N SER A 155 10.87 -13.09 -19.81
CA SER A 155 11.13 -13.93 -18.64
C SER A 155 10.60 -15.35 -18.89
N SER A 156 11.41 -16.36 -18.57
CA SER A 156 11.00 -17.77 -18.64
C SER A 156 10.11 -18.21 -17.47
N ILE A 157 9.98 -17.38 -16.43
CA ILE A 157 9.18 -17.63 -15.23
C ILE A 157 8.29 -16.43 -14.93
N ALA A 158 7.22 -16.66 -14.17
CA ALA A 158 6.47 -15.55 -13.58
C ALA A 158 7.31 -14.83 -12.53
N LEU A 159 7.32 -13.50 -12.56
CA LEU A 159 7.99 -12.65 -11.59
C LEU A 159 6.95 -12.16 -10.59
N THR A 160 7.00 -12.70 -9.38
CA THR A 160 6.01 -12.43 -8.34
C THR A 160 6.54 -11.46 -7.29
N ARG A 161 5.59 -10.79 -6.63
CA ARG A 161 5.82 -9.91 -5.48
C ARG A 161 5.78 -10.71 -4.18
N ALA A 162 6.42 -10.18 -3.15
CA ALA A 162 6.24 -10.63 -1.77
C ALA A 162 6.37 -9.44 -0.80
N TYR A 163 5.71 -9.52 0.35
CA TYR A 163 5.77 -8.49 1.38
C TYR A 163 6.65 -8.87 2.58
N GLY A 164 6.69 -10.15 2.93
CA GLY A 164 7.43 -10.66 4.08
C GLY A 164 8.74 -11.38 3.71
N GLU A 165 9.07 -11.48 2.44
CA GLU A 165 10.26 -12.18 1.96
C GLU A 165 10.80 -11.53 0.68
N SER A 166 11.98 -11.94 0.26
CA SER A 166 12.55 -11.55 -1.04
C SER A 166 11.70 -12.09 -2.18
N SER A 167 11.51 -11.30 -3.22
CA SER A 167 10.74 -11.68 -4.41
C SER A 167 11.54 -11.52 -5.68
N GLN A 168 11.24 -12.35 -6.70
CA GLN A 168 11.90 -12.24 -8.02
C GLN A 168 11.73 -10.85 -8.60
N LEU A 169 10.53 -10.29 -8.45
CA LEU A 169 10.22 -8.96 -8.98
C LEU A 169 10.94 -7.86 -8.19
N GLY A 170 11.02 -7.99 -6.86
CA GLY A 170 11.79 -7.08 -6.02
C GLY A 170 13.27 -7.08 -6.38
N ASN A 171 13.85 -8.27 -6.57
CA ASN A 171 15.24 -8.43 -6.99
C ASN A 171 15.48 -7.80 -8.36
N LEU A 172 14.62 -8.08 -9.35
CA LEU A 172 14.74 -7.48 -10.69
C LEU A 172 14.75 -5.95 -10.64
N PHE A 173 13.81 -5.34 -9.90
CA PHE A 173 13.72 -3.88 -9.81
C PHE A 173 14.92 -3.27 -9.10
N THR A 174 15.35 -3.84 -7.98
CA THR A 174 16.50 -3.31 -7.24
C THR A 174 17.82 -3.54 -7.96
N ASP A 175 17.96 -4.65 -8.69
CA ASP A 175 19.14 -4.87 -9.56
C ASP A 175 19.18 -3.87 -10.72
N ALA A 176 18.04 -3.56 -11.32
CA ALA A 176 17.95 -2.52 -12.34
C ALA A 176 18.28 -1.12 -11.77
N MET A 177 17.89 -0.83 -10.53
CA MET A 177 18.29 0.40 -9.85
C MET A 177 19.81 0.47 -9.64
N LEU A 178 20.49 -0.63 -9.28
CA LEU A 178 21.94 -0.67 -9.18
C LEU A 178 22.64 -0.45 -10.53
N VAL A 179 22.05 -0.93 -11.63
CA VAL A 179 22.59 -0.65 -12.97
C VAL A 179 22.52 0.85 -13.28
N ALA A 180 21.44 1.51 -12.84
CA ALA A 180 21.26 2.95 -13.05
C ALA A 180 22.05 3.82 -12.05
N ALA A 181 22.44 3.26 -10.89
CA ALA A 181 23.21 3.89 -9.83
C ALA A 181 24.51 3.08 -9.57
N PRO A 182 25.49 3.10 -10.48
CA PRO A 182 26.64 2.21 -10.43
C PRO A 182 27.61 2.47 -9.26
N THR A 183 27.47 3.59 -8.58
CA THR A 183 28.24 3.94 -7.38
C THR A 183 27.61 3.40 -6.10
N ALA A 184 26.34 3.03 -6.13
CA ALA A 184 25.65 2.48 -4.97
C ALA A 184 26.10 1.05 -4.65
N GLN A 185 26.27 0.76 -3.37
CA GLN A 185 26.62 -0.57 -2.85
C GLN A 185 25.39 -1.49 -2.76
N ILE A 186 24.22 -0.89 -2.63
CA ILE A 186 22.94 -1.57 -2.48
C ILE A 186 21.80 -0.68 -3.00
N ALA A 187 20.78 -1.30 -3.59
CA ALA A 187 19.52 -0.64 -3.89
C ALA A 187 18.39 -1.23 -3.05
N LEU A 188 17.51 -0.36 -2.55
CA LEU A 188 16.41 -0.70 -1.67
C LEU A 188 15.10 -0.12 -2.19
N ILE A 189 14.03 -0.93 -2.19
CA ILE A 189 12.68 -0.48 -2.52
C ILE A 189 11.67 -1.10 -1.54
N ASN A 190 10.62 -0.37 -1.17
CA ASN A 190 9.54 -0.95 -0.36
C ASN A 190 8.71 -1.94 -1.17
N SER A 191 8.35 -3.07 -0.55
CA SER A 191 7.54 -4.11 -1.20
C SER A 191 6.22 -3.56 -1.76
N GLY A 192 5.63 -2.56 -1.10
CA GLY A 192 4.38 -1.91 -1.53
C GLY A 192 4.50 -1.09 -2.83
N SER A 193 5.70 -0.79 -3.30
CA SER A 193 5.89 -0.12 -4.60
C SER A 193 5.61 -1.03 -5.79
N LEU A 194 5.67 -2.35 -5.59
CA LEU A 194 5.40 -3.32 -6.64
C LEU A 194 3.91 -3.70 -6.61
N ARG A 195 3.15 -3.33 -7.62
CA ARG A 195 1.67 -3.37 -7.62
C ARG A 195 1.06 -4.52 -8.42
N ALA A 196 1.77 -5.08 -9.38
CA ALA A 196 1.33 -6.21 -10.19
C ALA A 196 2.48 -7.19 -10.38
N ASP A 197 2.16 -8.48 -10.54
CA ASP A 197 3.10 -9.51 -10.95
C ASP A 197 3.27 -9.46 -12.49
N ILE A 198 4.40 -9.98 -12.98
CA ILE A 198 4.67 -10.10 -14.41
C ILE A 198 4.64 -11.59 -14.77
N ASN A 199 3.82 -11.95 -15.77
CA ASN A 199 3.73 -13.34 -16.24
C ASN A 199 4.99 -13.77 -17.00
N ALA A 200 5.23 -15.07 -17.09
CA ALA A 200 6.24 -15.63 -17.99
C ALA A 200 5.93 -15.28 -19.45
N GLY A 201 6.96 -15.05 -20.23
CA GLY A 201 6.87 -14.66 -21.64
C GLY A 201 7.44 -13.27 -21.90
N THR A 202 6.93 -12.62 -22.94
CA THR A 202 7.33 -11.26 -23.31
C THR A 202 6.86 -10.26 -22.24
N ILE A 203 7.79 -9.45 -21.77
CA ILE A 203 7.52 -8.33 -20.85
C ILE A 203 7.33 -7.07 -21.69
N THR A 204 6.23 -6.37 -21.49
CA THR A 204 5.91 -5.14 -22.19
C THR A 204 6.10 -3.90 -21.29
N PHE A 205 6.15 -2.72 -21.91
CA PHE A 205 6.14 -1.46 -21.17
C PHE A 205 4.88 -1.32 -20.31
N GLY A 206 3.76 -1.88 -20.74
CA GLY A 206 2.51 -1.95 -19.97
C GLY A 206 2.66 -2.77 -18.69
N ASP A 207 3.37 -3.90 -18.75
CA ASP A 207 3.64 -4.72 -17.54
C ASP A 207 4.50 -3.95 -16.55
N ILE A 208 5.57 -3.29 -17.02
CA ILE A 208 6.44 -2.48 -16.16
C ILE A 208 5.65 -1.34 -15.50
N THR A 209 4.83 -0.60 -16.26
CA THR A 209 4.04 0.51 -15.72
C THR A 209 2.91 0.05 -14.79
N SER A 210 2.36 -1.13 -15.00
CA SER A 210 1.39 -1.75 -14.09
C SER A 210 2.05 -2.23 -12.80
N THR A 211 3.27 -2.74 -12.91
CA THR A 211 4.06 -3.20 -11.77
C THR A 211 4.55 -2.04 -10.91
N PHE A 212 5.03 -0.97 -11.51
CA PHE A 212 5.54 0.22 -10.82
C PHE A 212 4.86 1.50 -11.37
N PRO A 213 3.60 1.78 -10.97
CA PRO A 213 2.81 2.90 -11.54
C PRO A 213 3.16 4.27 -10.94
N PHE A 214 4.29 4.41 -10.28
CA PHE A 214 4.67 5.63 -9.56
C PHE A 214 5.71 6.44 -10.35
N LYS A 215 5.58 7.78 -10.29
CA LYS A 215 6.56 8.72 -10.85
C LYS A 215 7.66 9.04 -9.82
N ASN A 216 8.25 8.01 -9.24
CA ASN A 216 9.38 8.20 -8.35
C ASN A 216 10.66 8.29 -9.17
N GLU A 217 11.56 9.16 -8.74
CA GLU A 217 12.91 9.26 -9.28
C GLU A 217 13.86 8.36 -8.49
N LEU A 218 14.92 7.89 -9.14
CA LEU A 218 16.02 7.22 -8.47
C LEU A 218 16.79 8.26 -7.65
N THR A 219 17.05 7.93 -6.39
CA THR A 219 17.75 8.79 -5.44
C THR A 219 18.89 8.01 -4.81
N GLU A 220 20.08 8.58 -4.82
CA GLU A 220 21.26 8.02 -4.13
C GLU A 220 21.54 8.83 -2.87
N MET A 221 22.03 8.17 -1.82
CA MET A 221 22.40 8.82 -0.56
C MET A 221 23.38 7.97 0.25
N ASP A 222 24.06 8.63 1.16
CA ASP A 222 24.93 8.00 2.15
C ASP A 222 24.15 7.77 3.45
N LEU A 223 24.11 6.53 3.93
CA LEU A 223 23.50 6.12 5.19
C LEU A 223 24.52 5.44 6.11
N SER A 224 24.39 5.66 7.41
CA SER A 224 25.15 4.86 8.36
C SER A 224 24.62 3.43 8.45
N GLY A 225 25.46 2.48 8.86
CA GLY A 225 25.00 1.11 9.10
C GLY A 225 23.91 1.04 10.16
N LYS A 226 23.92 1.97 11.13
CA LYS A 226 22.84 2.12 12.11
C LYS A 226 21.51 2.51 11.45
N ASP A 227 21.54 3.46 10.51
CA ASP A 227 20.33 3.88 9.79
C ASP A 227 19.79 2.74 8.92
N LEU A 228 20.68 2.02 8.22
CA LEU A 228 20.31 0.81 7.49
C LEU A 228 19.62 -0.22 8.41
N ARG A 229 20.20 -0.51 9.58
CA ARG A 229 19.59 -1.42 10.55
C ARG A 229 18.20 -0.94 10.99
N ASN A 230 18.02 0.35 11.24
CA ASN A 230 16.72 0.92 11.60
C ASN A 230 15.69 0.75 10.48
N LEU A 231 16.09 0.93 9.22
CA LEU A 231 15.22 0.68 8.05
C LEU A 231 14.80 -0.79 7.97
N LEU A 232 15.73 -1.71 8.16
CA LEU A 232 15.45 -3.14 8.11
C LEU A 232 14.55 -3.60 9.26
N GLU A 233 14.77 -3.09 10.49
CA GLU A 233 13.91 -3.36 11.64
C GLU A 233 12.49 -2.82 11.42
N HIS A 234 12.36 -1.62 10.81
CA HIS A 234 11.05 -1.09 10.43
C HIS A 234 10.37 -2.03 9.42
N GLY A 235 11.06 -2.47 8.38
CA GLY A 235 10.54 -3.45 7.41
C GLY A 235 10.13 -4.77 8.08
N ALA A 236 10.97 -5.30 8.97
CA ALA A 236 10.70 -6.53 9.72
C ALA A 236 9.55 -6.40 10.73
N SER A 237 9.02 -5.19 10.96
CA SER A 237 7.75 -5.01 11.68
C SER A 237 6.55 -5.59 10.91
N LEU A 238 6.69 -5.77 9.60
CA LEU A 238 5.65 -6.17 8.64
C LEU A 238 4.46 -5.22 8.60
N THR A 239 4.65 -3.96 9.02
CA THR A 239 3.60 -2.94 8.91
C THR A 239 3.30 -2.63 7.43
N ASN A 240 4.36 -2.48 6.62
CA ASN A 240 4.27 -2.21 5.19
C ASN A 240 5.13 -3.20 4.36
N GLY A 241 5.47 -4.36 4.95
CA GLY A 241 6.40 -5.33 4.37
C GLY A 241 7.87 -4.96 4.56
N ILE A 242 8.74 -5.90 4.20
CA ILE A 242 10.19 -5.68 4.21
C ILE A 242 10.62 -4.79 3.03
N LEU A 243 11.84 -4.27 3.09
CA LEU A 243 12.51 -3.71 1.91
C LEU A 243 12.95 -4.86 1.00
N GLN A 244 12.62 -4.77 -0.28
CA GLN A 244 13.26 -5.56 -1.33
C GLN A 244 14.63 -4.97 -1.60
N MET A 245 15.60 -5.81 -1.90
CA MET A 245 17.00 -5.41 -2.00
C MET A 245 17.71 -6.06 -3.17
N SER A 246 18.71 -5.36 -3.68
CA SER A 246 19.48 -5.80 -4.84
C SER A 246 20.43 -6.96 -4.51
N LYS A 247 20.97 -7.56 -5.56
CA LYS A 247 22.03 -8.58 -5.44
C LYS A 247 23.16 -8.10 -4.54
N GLY A 248 23.80 -9.04 -3.87
CA GLY A 248 24.86 -8.77 -2.88
C GLY A 248 24.34 -8.42 -1.49
N ALA A 249 23.04 -8.18 -1.32
CA ALA A 249 22.43 -8.01 -0.01
C ALA A 249 21.84 -9.32 0.51
N GLU A 250 22.13 -9.64 1.76
CA GLU A 250 21.59 -10.81 2.46
C GLU A 250 21.02 -10.39 3.81
N MET A 251 19.72 -10.55 3.98
CA MET A 251 19.04 -10.26 5.25
C MET A 251 18.45 -11.54 5.84
N ARG A 252 18.64 -11.71 7.14
CA ARG A 252 17.93 -12.71 7.94
C ARG A 252 17.20 -12.03 9.08
N TYR A 253 15.94 -12.33 9.25
CA TYR A 253 15.13 -11.81 10.35
C TYR A 253 14.23 -12.90 10.95
N THR A 254 13.69 -12.64 12.14
CA THR A 254 12.80 -13.56 12.86
C THR A 254 11.60 -12.83 13.45
N LEU A 255 10.43 -13.41 13.33
CA LEU A 255 9.19 -12.90 13.95
C LEU A 255 9.05 -13.31 15.42
N GLN A 256 9.93 -14.17 15.93
CA GLN A 256 9.91 -14.63 17.33
C GLN A 256 10.40 -13.56 18.32
N LYS A 257 11.09 -12.52 17.80
CA LYS A 257 11.56 -11.39 18.61
C LYS A 257 10.60 -10.20 18.54
N PRO A 258 10.61 -9.32 19.54
CA PRO A 258 9.84 -8.07 19.50
C PRO A 258 10.21 -7.22 18.28
N VAL A 259 9.27 -6.38 17.81
CA VAL A 259 9.53 -5.36 16.79
C VAL A 259 10.68 -4.47 17.24
N GLY A 260 11.60 -4.18 16.32
CA GLY A 260 12.83 -3.43 16.61
C GLY A 260 14.02 -4.29 17.07
N GLN A 261 13.85 -5.62 17.12
CA GLN A 261 14.90 -6.59 17.49
C GLN A 261 14.85 -7.83 16.59
N ARG A 262 14.24 -7.72 15.41
CA ARG A 262 13.94 -8.86 14.53
C ARG A 262 15.07 -9.20 13.57
N ILE A 263 15.94 -8.25 13.24
CA ILE A 263 17.08 -8.52 12.35
C ILE A 263 18.10 -9.42 13.08
N VAL A 264 18.42 -10.52 12.44
CA VAL A 264 19.42 -11.50 12.93
C VAL A 264 20.78 -11.21 12.32
N SER A 265 20.82 -10.96 11.01
CA SER A 265 22.05 -10.56 10.27
C SER A 265 21.66 -9.76 9.04
N PHE A 266 22.56 -8.86 8.64
CA PHE A 266 22.48 -8.18 7.36
C PHE A 266 23.88 -7.98 6.78
N LYS A 267 24.07 -8.48 5.56
CA LYS A 267 25.33 -8.43 4.84
C LYS A 267 25.18 -7.69 3.53
N ILE A 268 26.22 -6.95 3.18
CA ILE A 268 26.40 -6.36 1.85
C ILE A 268 27.68 -6.95 1.27
N ASN A 269 27.58 -7.61 0.11
CA ASN A 269 28.70 -8.31 -0.55
C ASN A 269 29.44 -9.30 0.36
N GLY A 270 28.68 -10.02 1.20
CA GLY A 270 29.21 -11.04 2.11
C GLY A 270 29.72 -10.52 3.46
N GLU A 271 29.81 -9.19 3.65
CA GLU A 271 30.29 -8.57 4.89
C GLU A 271 29.14 -8.05 5.73
N GLU A 272 29.16 -8.34 7.04
CA GLU A 272 28.16 -7.78 7.98
C GLU A 272 28.28 -6.27 8.03
N ILE A 273 27.14 -5.57 8.08
CA ILE A 273 27.14 -4.11 8.25
C ILE A 273 27.66 -3.70 9.63
N VAL A 274 28.43 -2.62 9.64
CA VAL A 274 28.96 -1.99 10.85
C VAL A 274 28.23 -0.67 11.06
N ASP A 275 27.66 -0.46 12.24
CA ASP A 275 26.78 0.68 12.54
C ASP A 275 27.42 2.06 12.27
N THR A 276 28.75 2.15 12.43
CA THR A 276 29.49 3.41 12.24
C THR A 276 29.99 3.63 10.80
N ASN A 277 29.95 2.60 9.95
CA ASN A 277 30.35 2.73 8.57
C ASN A 277 29.28 3.43 7.73
N ILE A 278 29.73 4.07 6.65
CA ILE A 278 28.84 4.73 5.70
C ILE A 278 28.69 3.82 4.47
N TYR A 279 27.46 3.71 4.01
CA TYR A 279 27.06 2.91 2.86
C TYR A 279 26.36 3.81 1.85
N HIS A 280 26.79 3.73 0.58
CA HIS A 280 26.12 4.44 -0.50
C HIS A 280 24.93 3.61 -1.02
N VAL A 281 23.74 4.18 -0.93
CA VAL A 281 22.47 3.47 -1.12
C VAL A 281 21.67 4.13 -2.23
N ALA A 282 21.14 3.32 -3.15
CA ALA A 282 20.14 3.76 -4.12
C ALA A 282 18.73 3.40 -3.63
N THR A 283 17.79 4.33 -3.77
CA THR A 283 16.40 4.15 -3.43
C THR A 283 15.50 5.04 -4.28
N THR A 284 14.23 5.19 -3.92
CA THR A 284 13.28 6.08 -4.60
C THR A 284 13.07 7.38 -3.82
N THR A 285 12.69 8.46 -4.52
CA THR A 285 12.32 9.73 -3.87
C THR A 285 11.24 9.54 -2.80
N PHE A 286 10.30 8.61 -2.98
CA PHE A 286 9.28 8.29 -1.98
C PHE A 286 9.90 7.82 -0.66
N LEU A 287 10.82 6.86 -0.72
CA LEU A 287 11.51 6.35 0.47
C LEU A 287 12.48 7.37 1.06
N ALA A 288 13.21 8.10 0.23
CA ALA A 288 14.11 9.16 0.66
C ALA A 288 13.40 10.21 1.53
N LEU A 289 12.11 10.47 1.26
CA LEU A 289 11.24 11.34 2.05
C LEU A 289 10.60 10.65 3.26
N GLY A 290 10.95 9.42 3.57
CA GLY A 290 10.43 8.65 4.70
C GLY A 290 9.07 7.99 4.44
N GLY A 291 8.76 7.72 3.16
CA GLY A 291 7.54 7.01 2.75
C GLY A 291 7.38 5.68 3.46
N ASP A 292 6.13 5.24 3.67
CA ASP A 292 5.77 4.01 4.40
C ASP A 292 6.37 3.92 5.83
N GLY A 293 6.76 5.07 6.41
CA GLY A 293 7.36 5.12 7.74
C GLY A 293 8.85 4.73 7.80
N PHE A 294 9.53 4.56 6.67
CA PHE A 294 10.98 4.32 6.59
C PHE A 294 11.76 5.61 6.89
N LEU A 295 11.57 6.14 8.11
CA LEU A 295 12.03 7.48 8.49
C LEU A 295 13.55 7.62 8.50
N ALA A 296 14.32 6.55 8.72
CA ALA A 296 15.77 6.62 8.75
C ALA A 296 16.40 6.99 7.39
N PHE A 297 15.66 6.90 6.27
CA PHE A 297 16.12 7.47 5.00
C PHE A 297 16.31 9.00 5.05
N LYS A 298 15.58 9.70 5.93
CA LYS A 298 15.73 11.16 6.10
C LYS A 298 17.06 11.57 6.72
N GLU A 299 17.78 10.66 7.33
CA GLU A 299 19.12 10.88 7.88
C GLU A 299 20.21 10.84 6.79
N GLY A 300 19.83 10.46 5.56
CA GLY A 300 20.71 10.35 4.40
C GLY A 300 21.42 11.66 4.08
N LYS A 301 22.70 11.54 3.71
CA LYS A 301 23.58 12.64 3.30
C LYS A 301 23.90 12.52 1.81
N ASN A 302 24.37 13.60 1.20
CA ASN A 302 24.78 13.61 -0.21
C ASN A 302 23.67 13.11 -1.16
N VAL A 303 22.43 13.55 -0.89
CA VAL A 303 21.23 13.16 -1.65
C VAL A 303 21.20 13.89 -3.00
#